data_455fb318d825b962c877611d6c76a6a1
#
_entry.id   455fb318d825b962c877611d6c76a6a1
#
_cell.length_a   1.000
_cell.length_b   1.000
_cell.length_c   1.000
_cell.angle_alpha   90.00
_cell.angle_beta   90.00
_cell.angle_gamma   90.00
#
_symmetry.space_group_name_H-M   'P 1'
#
loop_
_entity.id
_entity.type
_entity.pdbx_description
1 polymer ?
#
loop_
_entity_poly.entity_id
_entity_poly.type
_entity_poly.pdbx_seq_one_letter_code
_entity_poly.pdbx_strand_id
1 'polypeptide(L)'
;YQLLSGIRTRGDWESWIDFFLDGVATAAGEAERSIVAIATLINNDRRRLLAAPKATSASYRLFEALPLMPRFTVEHARQKLDTTFPTANAAVGLLAELGIVNEMTGQKKNRSYGYQAYIDLLTQ
;
A
#
# COMPACT_ATOMS: atom_id res chain seq x y z
N TYR A 1 22.42 29.57 -15.85
CA TYR A 1 23.74 30.18 -16.05
C TYR A 1 24.13 31.15 -14.94
N GLN A 2 23.16 31.87 -14.43
CA GLN A 2 23.35 32.71 -13.24
C GLN A 2 23.74 31.85 -12.02
N LEU A 3 23.35 30.61 -11.99
CA LEU A 3 23.70 29.67 -10.93
C LEU A 3 25.20 29.43 -10.88
N LEU A 4 25.84 29.30 -12.08
CA LEU A 4 27.29 29.14 -12.18
C LEU A 4 28.03 30.41 -11.79
N SER A 5 27.49 31.57 -12.11
CA SER A 5 28.09 32.85 -11.71
C SER A 5 27.98 33.09 -10.23
N GLY A 6 26.82 32.67 -9.62
CA GLY A 6 26.59 32.80 -8.18
C GLY A 6 27.50 31.89 -7.34
N ILE A 7 27.86 30.73 -7.90
CA ILE A 7 28.73 29.74 -7.20
C ILE A 7 30.14 30.29 -6.97
N ARG A 8 30.56 31.28 -7.74
CA ARG A 8 31.88 31.89 -7.57
C ARG A 8 31.98 32.74 -6.29
N THR A 9 30.87 33.15 -5.72
CA THR A 9 30.85 33.88 -4.47
C THR A 9 30.54 32.89 -3.33
N ARG A 10 31.24 33.02 -2.22
CA ARG A 10 31.13 32.09 -1.11
C ARG A 10 29.72 32.07 -0.50
N GLY A 11 29.10 33.23 -0.39
CA GLY A 11 27.76 33.34 0.19
C GLY A 11 26.69 32.66 -0.65
N ASP A 12 26.81 32.81 -1.99
CA ASP A 12 25.83 32.21 -2.92
C ASP A 12 25.95 30.69 -2.93
N TRP A 13 27.16 30.16 -2.82
CA TRP A 13 27.41 28.73 -2.73
C TRP A 13 26.77 28.14 -1.47
N GLU A 14 26.96 28.76 -0.33
CA GLU A 14 26.37 28.32 0.94
C GLU A 14 24.84 28.34 0.87
N SER A 15 24.24 29.38 0.33
CA SER A 15 22.79 29.49 0.16
C SER A 15 22.23 28.38 -0.72
N TRP A 16 22.93 28.05 -1.81
CA TRP A 16 22.53 26.98 -2.70
C TRP A 16 22.56 25.61 -2.02
N ILE A 17 23.62 25.33 -1.25
CA ILE A 17 23.77 24.09 -0.52
C ILE A 17 22.65 23.95 0.52
N ASP A 18 22.37 25.00 1.27
CA ASP A 18 21.31 25.00 2.29
C ASP A 18 19.96 24.71 1.65
N PHE A 19 19.66 25.34 0.52
CA PHE A 19 18.41 25.10 -0.23
C PHE A 19 18.30 23.64 -0.66
N PHE A 20 19.39 23.09 -1.21
CA PHE A 20 19.43 21.71 -1.68
C PHE A 20 19.21 20.73 -0.52
N LEU A 21 19.89 20.92 0.61
CA LEU A 21 19.79 20.05 1.78
C LEU A 21 18.38 20.11 2.39
N ASP A 22 17.76 21.28 2.43
CA ASP A 22 16.38 21.42 2.91
C ASP A 22 15.40 20.66 2.03
N GLY A 23 15.59 20.72 0.71
CA GLY A 23 14.76 19.97 -0.23
C GLY A 23 14.90 18.45 -0.05
N VAL A 24 16.12 17.97 0.13
CA VAL A 24 16.39 16.54 0.36
C VAL A 24 15.80 16.10 1.69
N ALA A 25 15.97 16.88 2.75
CA ALA A 25 15.43 16.55 4.08
C ALA A 25 13.91 16.50 4.07
N THR A 26 13.25 17.44 3.37
CA THR A 26 11.79 17.46 3.26
C THR A 26 11.28 16.22 2.51
N ALA A 27 11.90 15.89 1.39
CA ALA A 27 11.51 14.71 0.59
C ALA A 27 11.71 13.42 1.38
N ALA A 28 12.82 13.29 2.11
CA ALA A 28 13.10 12.12 2.94
C ALA A 28 12.09 12.00 4.08
N GLY A 29 11.71 13.12 4.72
CA GLY A 29 10.71 13.13 5.77
C GLY A 29 9.32 12.72 5.28
N GLU A 30 8.93 13.16 4.08
CA GLU A 30 7.65 12.76 3.47
C GLU A 30 7.63 11.26 3.15
N ALA A 31 8.73 10.72 2.59
CA ALA A 31 8.86 9.31 2.29
C ALA A 31 8.79 8.47 3.58
N GLU A 32 9.47 8.90 4.64
CA GLU A 32 9.42 8.22 5.93
C GLU A 32 8.00 8.17 6.50
N ARG A 33 7.27 9.29 6.46
CA ARG A 33 5.88 9.33 6.93
C ARG A 33 4.98 8.40 6.15
N SER A 34 5.15 8.32 4.84
CA SER A 34 4.38 7.41 3.98
C SER A 34 4.67 5.95 4.32
N ILE A 35 5.93 5.59 4.52
CA ILE A 35 6.33 4.24 4.90
C ILE A 35 5.74 3.86 6.25
N VAL A 36 5.82 4.76 7.24
CA VAL A 36 5.26 4.52 8.58
C VAL A 36 3.74 4.35 8.51
N ALA A 37 3.05 5.18 7.72
CA ALA A 37 1.61 5.09 7.58
C ALA A 37 1.18 3.76 6.95
N ILE A 38 1.87 3.32 5.92
CA ILE A 38 1.61 2.04 5.25
C ILE A 38 1.87 0.87 6.21
N ALA A 39 3.00 0.89 6.92
CA ALA A 39 3.35 -0.16 7.87
C ALA A 39 2.33 -0.25 9.01
N THR A 40 1.86 0.90 9.50
CA THR A 40 0.86 0.96 10.55
C THR A 40 -0.47 0.37 10.08
N LEU A 41 -0.91 0.73 8.87
CA LEU A 41 -2.13 0.18 8.28
C LEU A 41 -2.05 -1.34 8.17
N ILE A 42 -0.97 -1.85 7.59
CA ILE A 42 -0.79 -3.29 7.38
C ILE A 42 -0.76 -4.03 8.71
N ASN A 43 -0.04 -3.51 9.70
CA ASN A 43 0.05 -4.14 11.01
C ASN A 43 -1.29 -4.17 11.73
N ASN A 44 -2.07 -3.10 11.66
CA ASN A 44 -3.40 -3.04 12.26
C ASN A 44 -4.35 -4.04 11.61
N ASP A 45 -4.34 -4.13 10.29
CA ASP A 45 -5.21 -5.04 9.56
C ASP A 45 -4.77 -6.50 9.78
N ARG A 46 -3.46 -6.75 9.88
CA ARG A 46 -2.95 -8.08 10.22
C ARG A 46 -3.45 -8.54 11.58
N ARG A 47 -3.46 -7.67 12.58
CA ARG A 47 -4.00 -7.98 13.91
C ARG A 47 -5.47 -8.32 13.85
N ARG A 48 -6.25 -7.57 13.07
CA ARG A 48 -7.68 -7.84 12.88
C ARG A 48 -7.90 -9.21 12.26
N LEU A 49 -7.10 -9.58 11.27
CA LEU A 49 -7.18 -10.88 10.63
C LEU A 49 -6.77 -12.00 11.59
N LEU A 50 -5.70 -11.81 12.35
CA LEU A 50 -5.23 -12.80 13.33
C LEU A 50 -6.27 -13.04 14.43
N ALA A 51 -7.05 -12.04 14.77
CA ALA A 51 -8.11 -12.15 15.78
C ALA A 51 -9.41 -12.73 15.23
N ALA A 52 -9.55 -12.89 13.91
CA ALA A 52 -10.78 -13.37 13.29
C ALA A 52 -10.93 -14.88 13.47
N PRO A 53 -12.07 -15.37 14.04
CA PRO A 53 -12.26 -16.81 14.27
C PRO A 53 -12.30 -17.65 12.98
N LYS A 54 -12.71 -17.03 11.86
CA LYS A 54 -12.84 -17.72 10.56
C LYS A 54 -11.57 -17.65 9.72
N ALA A 55 -10.49 -17.07 10.23
CA ALA A 55 -9.25 -16.91 9.47
C ALA A 55 -8.64 -18.29 9.13
N THR A 56 -8.21 -18.40 7.89
CA THR A 56 -7.59 -19.61 7.35
C THR A 56 -6.20 -19.30 6.80
N SER A 57 -5.43 -20.35 6.54
CA SER A 57 -4.12 -20.17 5.90
C SER A 57 -4.25 -19.43 4.57
N ALA A 58 -5.30 -19.71 3.77
CA ALA A 58 -5.54 -19.01 2.51
C ALA A 58 -5.80 -17.52 2.73
N SER A 59 -6.56 -17.15 3.78
CA SER A 59 -6.83 -15.74 4.07
C SER A 59 -5.57 -14.99 4.49
N TYR A 60 -4.67 -15.61 5.27
CA TYR A 60 -3.39 -15.01 5.63
C TYR A 60 -2.49 -14.83 4.42
N ARG A 61 -2.41 -15.84 3.56
CA ARG A 61 -1.60 -15.77 2.34
C ARG A 61 -2.11 -14.69 1.40
N LEU A 62 -3.42 -14.56 1.26
CA LEU A 62 -4.02 -13.52 0.43
C LEU A 62 -3.70 -12.14 0.99
N PHE A 63 -3.83 -11.96 2.31
CA PHE A 63 -3.52 -10.69 2.94
C PHE A 63 -2.07 -10.29 2.69
N GLU A 64 -1.12 -11.22 2.83
CA GLU A 64 0.30 -10.92 2.61
C GLU A 64 0.61 -10.63 1.14
N ALA A 65 -0.24 -11.05 0.21
CA ALA A 65 -0.09 -10.75 -1.21
C ALA A 65 -0.69 -9.39 -1.62
N LEU A 66 -1.54 -8.79 -0.80
CA LEU A 66 -2.25 -7.56 -1.15
C LEU A 66 -1.34 -6.40 -1.55
N PRO A 67 -0.20 -6.15 -0.91
CA PRO A 67 0.68 -5.06 -1.34
C PRO A 67 1.17 -5.21 -2.78
N LEU A 68 1.27 -6.43 -3.30
CA LEU A 68 1.69 -6.70 -4.67
C LEU A 68 0.53 -6.63 -5.66
N MET A 69 -0.71 -6.84 -5.19
CA MET A 69 -1.90 -6.80 -6.03
C MET A 69 -3.05 -6.16 -5.27
N PRO A 70 -2.98 -4.85 -5.02
CA PRO A 70 -4.00 -4.17 -4.20
C PRO A 70 -5.38 -4.11 -4.85
N ARG A 71 -5.46 -4.36 -6.15
CA ARG A 71 -6.73 -4.56 -6.86
C ARG A 71 -6.68 -5.93 -7.51
N PHE A 72 -7.74 -6.72 -7.30
CA PHE A 72 -7.75 -8.10 -7.76
C PHE A 72 -9.18 -8.62 -7.90
N THR A 73 -9.33 -9.73 -8.63
CA THR A 73 -10.55 -10.52 -8.69
C THR A 73 -10.36 -11.80 -7.89
N VAL A 74 -11.45 -12.55 -7.65
CA VAL A 74 -11.34 -13.86 -7.01
C VAL A 74 -10.46 -14.80 -7.84
N GLU A 75 -10.54 -14.72 -9.18
CA GLU A 75 -9.70 -15.53 -10.05
C GLU A 75 -8.22 -15.18 -9.92
N HIS A 76 -7.87 -13.90 -9.81
CA HIS A 76 -6.50 -13.47 -9.52
C HIS A 76 -6.01 -14.04 -8.19
N ALA A 77 -6.86 -13.99 -7.17
CA ALA A 77 -6.53 -14.56 -5.86
C ALA A 77 -6.32 -16.06 -5.95
N ARG A 78 -7.19 -16.77 -6.68
CA ARG A 78 -7.06 -18.21 -6.88
C ARG A 78 -5.72 -18.56 -7.51
N GLN A 79 -5.33 -17.86 -8.56
CA GLN A 79 -4.06 -18.08 -9.24
C GLN A 79 -2.88 -17.78 -8.33
N LYS A 80 -2.93 -16.66 -7.62
CA LYS A 80 -1.84 -16.26 -6.73
C LYS A 80 -1.63 -17.23 -5.58
N LEU A 81 -2.73 -17.76 -5.03
CA LEU A 81 -2.68 -18.72 -3.92
C LEU A 81 -2.50 -20.16 -4.38
N ASP A 82 -2.59 -20.41 -5.70
CA ASP A 82 -2.53 -21.75 -6.27
C ASP A 82 -3.49 -22.70 -5.54
N THR A 83 -4.76 -22.31 -5.51
CA THR A 83 -5.79 -23.03 -4.76
C THR A 83 -7.08 -23.16 -5.60
N THR A 84 -8.13 -23.71 -5.00
CA THR A 84 -9.42 -23.85 -5.65
C THR A 84 -10.20 -22.53 -5.60
N PHE A 85 -11.16 -22.37 -6.51
CA PHE A 85 -12.03 -21.19 -6.52
C PHE A 85 -12.81 -21.03 -5.20
N PRO A 86 -13.45 -22.08 -4.63
CA PRO A 86 -14.15 -21.92 -3.36
C PRO A 86 -13.25 -21.45 -2.23
N THR A 87 -12.02 -21.93 -2.14
CA THR A 87 -11.07 -21.52 -1.12
C THR A 87 -10.67 -20.07 -1.30
N ALA A 88 -10.36 -19.65 -2.54
CA ALA A 88 -10.02 -18.27 -2.84
C ALA A 88 -11.20 -17.33 -2.56
N ASN A 89 -12.40 -17.74 -2.97
CA ASN A 89 -13.62 -16.95 -2.74
C ASN A 89 -13.89 -16.75 -1.25
N ALA A 90 -13.70 -17.80 -0.44
CA ALA A 90 -13.85 -17.70 1.02
C ALA A 90 -12.82 -16.75 1.63
N ALA A 91 -11.58 -16.81 1.18
CA ALA A 91 -10.52 -15.92 1.66
C ALA A 91 -10.83 -14.46 1.34
N VAL A 92 -11.22 -14.17 0.10
CA VAL A 92 -11.63 -12.82 -0.33
C VAL A 92 -12.83 -12.36 0.47
N GLY A 93 -13.83 -13.22 0.65
CA GLY A 93 -15.03 -12.91 1.41
C GLY A 93 -14.73 -12.56 2.87
N LEU A 94 -13.81 -13.26 3.51
CA LEU A 94 -13.40 -12.95 4.88
C LEU A 94 -12.75 -11.59 4.97
N LEU A 95 -11.82 -11.27 4.07
CA LEU A 95 -11.16 -9.96 4.06
C LEU A 95 -12.16 -8.84 3.80
N ALA A 96 -13.15 -9.08 2.95
CA ALA A 96 -14.23 -8.11 2.69
C ALA A 96 -15.12 -7.94 3.92
N GLU A 97 -15.47 -9.02 4.59
CA GLU A 97 -16.28 -8.99 5.81
C GLU A 97 -15.59 -8.19 6.92
N LEU A 98 -14.27 -8.32 7.03
CA LEU A 98 -13.48 -7.56 8.00
C LEU A 98 -13.28 -6.09 7.58
N GLY A 99 -13.68 -5.73 6.36
CA GLY A 99 -13.49 -4.37 5.85
C GLY A 99 -12.07 -4.06 5.40
N ILE A 100 -11.20 -5.08 5.33
CA ILE A 100 -9.81 -4.90 4.87
C ILE A 100 -9.80 -4.62 3.37
N VAL A 101 -10.56 -5.39 2.59
CA VAL A 101 -10.74 -5.13 1.17
C VAL A 101 -12.19 -4.72 0.91
N ASN A 102 -12.41 -4.00 -0.18
CA ASN A 102 -13.74 -3.53 -0.57
C ASN A 102 -14.04 -3.99 -1.99
N GLU A 103 -15.29 -4.42 -2.20
CA GLU A 103 -15.77 -4.75 -3.53
C GLU A 103 -15.92 -3.44 -4.32
N MET A 104 -15.40 -3.41 -5.54
CA MET A 104 -15.24 -2.18 -6.31
C MET A 104 -16.25 -2.03 -7.46
N THR A 105 -16.88 -3.13 -7.91
CA THR A 105 -17.66 -3.10 -9.15
C THR A 105 -19.17 -3.04 -8.94
N GLY A 106 -19.67 -3.43 -7.77
CA GLY A 106 -21.10 -3.54 -7.51
C GLY A 106 -21.80 -4.66 -8.30
N GLN A 107 -21.05 -5.52 -8.97
CA GLN A 107 -21.56 -6.60 -9.78
C GLN A 107 -21.72 -7.89 -8.97
N LYS A 108 -22.57 -8.81 -9.44
CA LYS A 108 -22.72 -10.13 -8.84
C LYS A 108 -21.69 -11.13 -9.35
N LYS A 109 -21.18 -10.92 -10.57
CA LYS A 109 -20.17 -11.78 -11.21
C LYS A 109 -18.95 -10.95 -11.56
N ASN A 110 -17.79 -11.59 -11.60
CA ASN A 110 -16.52 -10.95 -11.95
C ASN A 110 -16.23 -9.72 -11.11
N ARG A 111 -16.53 -9.82 -9.82
CA ARG A 111 -16.28 -8.74 -8.88
C ARG A 111 -14.79 -8.48 -8.72
N SER A 112 -14.42 -7.20 -8.75
CA SER A 112 -13.08 -6.81 -8.34
C SER A 112 -13.10 -6.25 -6.94
N TYR A 113 -12.00 -6.44 -6.23
CA TYR A 113 -11.81 -6.03 -4.86
C TYR A 113 -10.56 -5.17 -4.78
N GLY A 114 -10.51 -4.29 -3.81
CA GLY A 114 -9.36 -3.43 -3.62
C GLY A 114 -9.04 -3.23 -2.14
N TYR A 115 -7.75 -3.17 -1.85
CA TYR A 115 -7.25 -2.75 -0.54
C TYR A 115 -7.21 -1.22 -0.55
N GLN A 116 -8.39 -0.60 -0.44
CA GLN A 116 -8.56 0.83 -0.73
C GLN A 116 -7.75 1.72 0.21
N ALA A 117 -7.69 1.38 1.51
CA ALA A 117 -6.91 2.16 2.46
C ALA A 117 -5.42 2.20 2.09
N TYR A 118 -4.89 1.06 1.61
CA TYR A 118 -3.52 0.98 1.13
C TYR A 118 -3.31 1.78 -0.15
N ILE A 119 -4.25 1.64 -1.10
CA ILE A 119 -4.20 2.38 -2.37
C ILE A 119 -4.22 3.88 -2.12
N ASP A 120 -5.06 4.34 -1.20
CA ASP A 120 -5.17 5.76 -0.84
C ASP A 120 -3.84 6.31 -0.29
N LEU A 121 -3.14 5.52 0.51
CA LEU A 121 -1.82 5.92 1.03
C LEU A 121 -0.77 5.98 -0.07
N LEU A 122 -0.85 5.10 -1.07
CA LEU A 122 0.10 5.11 -2.19
C LEU A 122 -0.08 6.32 -3.11
N THR A 123 -1.28 6.86 -3.19
CA THR A 123 -1.63 7.93 -4.13
C THR A 123 -1.62 9.32 -3.50
N GLN A 124 -1.25 9.43 -2.24
CA GLN A 124 -1.12 10.73 -1.56
C GLN A 124 0.05 11.55 -2.07
#